data_c42bd235a4818af3dba5b30d996ca837
#
_entry.id   c42bd235a4818af3dba5b30d996ca837
#
_cell.length_a   1.000
_cell.length_b   1.000
_cell.length_c   1.000
_cell.angle_alpha   90.00
_cell.angle_beta   90.00
_cell.angle_gamma   90.00
#
_symmetry.space_group_name_H-M   'P 1'
#
loop_
_entity.id
_entity.type
_entity.pdbx_description
1 polymer ?
#
loop_
_entity_poly.entity_id
_entity_poly.type
_entity_poly.pdbx_seq_one_letter_code
_entity_poly.pdbx_strand_id
1 'polypeptide(L)'
;MQPQLLPPNVVPHWYAGGPALAAWRDLPPVGERSPEEWVGATVARYGDPSLGPARLADGTLLRDAVRAEPRDWLGRDDGEPGDTGVLVKLLDAGQRLPVHVHPTRAYASRHLGCAYGKTEAWYVLQAEEDAAVWVGWREDVDHDRLSALVEAQDAEAMLALMHRIPVRPGDGVLVPGGTPHAIGAGILLVEAQEPTDQSILLERTNTTASDDEIFLGLARDVALSVVETAALSDVSALTRHTAAHVAGLVEVLPEEAAPFFRMELLTSGVDVPAGFAVAVVLSGAGALTGARGRSLDLAGGQTLVVPACSGDWHINGDARLLVCRPGTTWPPQRTANTTEREGAA
;
A
#
# COMPACT_ATOMS: atom_id res chain seq x y z
N MET A 1 -7.23 -22.59 10.91
CA MET A 1 -8.12 -21.49 10.42
C MET A 1 -8.45 -21.70 8.96
N GLN A 2 -9.26 -20.85 8.35
CA GLN A 2 -9.62 -20.89 6.93
C GLN A 2 -9.67 -19.47 6.40
N PRO A 3 -9.64 -19.27 5.06
CA PRO A 3 -9.86 -17.97 4.45
C PRO A 3 -11.14 -17.31 4.94
N GLN A 4 -11.14 -16.00 5.12
CA GLN A 4 -12.28 -15.24 5.66
C GLN A 4 -12.50 -13.97 4.84
N LEU A 5 -13.77 -13.71 4.47
CA LEU A 5 -14.17 -12.42 3.95
C LEU A 5 -14.02 -11.35 5.04
N LEU A 6 -13.60 -10.17 4.63
CA LEU A 6 -13.44 -9.03 5.51
C LEU A 6 -14.63 -8.08 5.40
N PRO A 7 -15.14 -7.59 6.53
CA PRO A 7 -16.04 -6.43 6.52
C PRO A 7 -15.31 -5.19 5.99
N PRO A 8 -16.03 -4.24 5.38
CA PRO A 8 -15.44 -2.98 4.94
C PRO A 8 -14.76 -2.24 6.10
N ASN A 9 -13.57 -1.69 5.83
CA ASN A 9 -12.78 -0.91 6.79
C ASN A 9 -12.37 0.43 6.17
N VAL A 10 -13.36 1.29 5.94
CA VAL A 10 -13.16 2.61 5.33
C VAL A 10 -12.52 3.56 6.34
N VAL A 11 -11.43 4.19 5.93
CA VAL A 11 -10.59 5.05 6.78
C VAL A 11 -10.65 6.50 6.30
N PRO A 12 -11.04 7.44 7.17
CA PRO A 12 -10.95 8.88 6.86
C PRO A 12 -9.50 9.32 6.66
N HIS A 13 -9.30 10.26 5.73
CA HIS A 13 -7.97 10.78 5.42
C HIS A 13 -7.98 12.30 5.21
N TRP A 14 -6.80 12.92 5.06
CA TRP A 14 -6.62 14.35 4.85
C TRP A 14 -6.92 14.82 3.41
N TYR A 15 -7.26 13.94 2.48
CA TYR A 15 -7.67 14.26 1.10
C TYR A 15 -9.06 13.71 0.77
N ALA A 16 -9.67 14.21 -0.29
CA ALA A 16 -11.01 13.82 -0.70
C ALA A 16 -11.00 12.56 -1.58
N GLY A 17 -11.95 11.66 -1.29
CA GLY A 17 -12.25 10.51 -2.12
C GLY A 17 -13.28 10.81 -3.20
N GLY A 18 -13.41 9.89 -4.14
CA GLY A 18 -14.46 9.86 -5.15
C GLY A 18 -15.59 8.88 -4.80
N PRO A 19 -16.55 8.70 -5.70
CA PRO A 19 -17.61 7.73 -5.52
C PRO A 19 -17.25 6.30 -5.95
N ALA A 20 -16.08 6.11 -6.57
CA ALA A 20 -15.70 4.86 -7.22
C ALA A 20 -15.49 3.73 -6.22
N LEU A 21 -14.88 4.00 -5.07
CA LEU A 21 -14.68 3.01 -4.00
C LEU A 21 -16.00 2.42 -3.51
N ALA A 22 -16.96 3.28 -3.15
CA ALA A 22 -18.24 2.83 -2.66
C ALA A 22 -19.02 2.04 -3.71
N ALA A 23 -19.03 2.53 -4.96
CA ALA A 23 -19.67 1.85 -6.09
C ALA A 23 -19.03 0.50 -6.39
N TRP A 24 -17.69 0.42 -6.36
CA TRP A 24 -16.96 -0.81 -6.66
C TRP A 24 -17.12 -1.88 -5.57
N ARG A 25 -17.24 -1.46 -4.30
CA ARG A 25 -17.43 -2.33 -3.13
C ARG A 25 -18.92 -2.65 -2.86
N ASP A 26 -19.86 -2.09 -3.63
CA ASP A 26 -21.31 -2.15 -3.36
C ASP A 26 -21.64 -1.67 -1.93
N LEU A 27 -21.06 -0.53 -1.54
CA LEU A 27 -21.28 0.10 -0.24
C LEU A 27 -22.24 1.29 -0.36
N PRO A 28 -22.92 1.68 0.73
CA PRO A 28 -23.53 2.99 0.83
C PRO A 28 -22.49 4.10 0.58
N PRO A 29 -22.89 5.29 0.12
CA PRO A 29 -21.99 6.41 -0.03
C PRO A 29 -21.14 6.64 1.23
N VAL A 30 -19.81 6.71 1.06
CA VAL A 30 -18.87 7.03 2.12
C VAL A 30 -18.69 8.54 2.26
N GLY A 31 -18.08 8.99 3.35
CA GLY A 31 -17.81 10.41 3.56
C GLY A 31 -16.85 10.97 2.49
N GLU A 32 -16.99 12.26 2.17
CA GLU A 32 -16.13 12.95 1.19
C GLU A 32 -14.62 12.75 1.45
N ARG A 33 -14.23 12.68 2.71
CA ARG A 33 -12.83 12.46 3.12
C ARG A 33 -12.59 11.03 3.63
N SER A 34 -13.20 10.08 2.98
CA SER A 34 -13.02 8.64 3.24
C SER A 34 -12.55 7.93 1.96
N PRO A 35 -11.37 8.29 1.45
CA PRO A 35 -10.87 7.84 0.15
C PRO A 35 -10.32 6.42 0.16
N GLU A 36 -10.07 5.86 1.35
CA GLU A 36 -9.33 4.60 1.49
C GLU A 36 -10.14 3.54 2.24
N GLU A 37 -10.05 2.30 1.80
CA GLU A 37 -10.37 1.12 2.59
C GLU A 37 -9.11 0.34 2.89
N TRP A 38 -8.79 0.13 4.18
CA TRP A 38 -7.60 -0.60 4.61
C TRP A 38 -7.93 -2.09 4.78
N VAL A 39 -7.59 -2.86 3.77
CA VAL A 39 -7.97 -4.26 3.66
C VAL A 39 -7.04 -5.13 4.49
N GLY A 40 -7.58 -5.80 5.51
CA GLY A 40 -6.79 -6.71 6.36
C GLY A 40 -5.63 -6.01 7.08
N ALA A 41 -5.76 -4.73 7.40
CA ALA A 41 -4.71 -3.95 8.03
C ALA A 41 -4.48 -4.36 9.49
N THR A 42 -3.21 -4.44 9.89
CA THR A 42 -2.79 -4.67 11.26
C THR A 42 -2.17 -3.43 11.91
N VAL A 43 -2.00 -2.38 11.14
CA VAL A 43 -1.41 -1.10 11.56
C VAL A 43 -2.46 -0.01 11.68
N ALA A 44 -2.15 1.00 12.49
CA ALA A 44 -3.01 2.15 12.72
C ALA A 44 -2.62 3.34 11.82
N ARG A 45 -3.59 4.22 11.58
CA ARG A 45 -3.36 5.52 10.94
C ARG A 45 -2.46 6.39 11.82
N TYR A 46 -1.54 7.10 11.18
CA TYR A 46 -0.69 8.07 11.89
C TYR A 46 -1.55 9.15 12.56
N GLY A 47 -1.27 9.43 13.82
CA GLY A 47 -2.02 10.39 14.63
C GLY A 47 -3.35 9.90 15.22
N ASP A 48 -3.90 8.76 14.74
CA ASP A 48 -5.12 8.17 15.31
C ASP A 48 -5.07 6.64 15.38
N PRO A 49 -4.68 6.08 16.52
CA PRO A 49 -4.53 4.63 16.68
C PRO A 49 -5.87 3.86 16.67
N SER A 50 -6.99 4.53 16.70
CA SER A 50 -8.34 3.92 16.62
C SER A 50 -8.76 3.60 15.18
N LEU A 51 -8.13 4.24 14.19
CA LEU A 51 -8.38 4.06 12.76
C LEU A 51 -7.34 3.11 12.14
N GLY A 52 -7.72 2.40 11.12
CA GLY A 52 -6.86 1.53 10.32
C GLY A 52 -6.95 0.05 10.66
N PRO A 53 -6.78 -0.41 11.92
CA PRO A 53 -6.78 -1.85 12.23
C PRO A 53 -8.08 -2.54 11.82
N ALA A 54 -7.97 -3.51 10.92
CA ALA A 54 -9.10 -4.27 10.39
C ALA A 54 -9.65 -5.28 11.42
N ARG A 55 -10.92 -5.60 11.28
CA ARG A 55 -11.60 -6.63 12.08
C ARG A 55 -12.01 -7.81 11.21
N LEU A 56 -11.98 -8.98 11.80
CA LEU A 56 -12.61 -10.18 11.27
C LEU A 56 -14.14 -10.10 11.41
N ALA A 57 -14.86 -11.01 10.75
CA ALA A 57 -16.32 -11.02 10.77
C ALA A 57 -16.93 -11.18 12.18
N ASP A 58 -16.20 -11.78 13.11
CA ASP A 58 -16.60 -11.92 14.52
C ASP A 58 -16.29 -10.68 15.39
N GLY A 59 -15.71 -9.62 14.79
CA GLY A 59 -15.34 -8.39 15.46
C GLY A 59 -13.93 -8.39 16.07
N THR A 60 -13.21 -9.51 16.06
CA THR A 60 -11.83 -9.61 16.55
C THR A 60 -10.90 -8.74 15.69
N LEU A 61 -9.98 -7.98 16.29
CA LEU A 61 -8.93 -7.30 15.54
C LEU A 61 -8.01 -8.32 14.88
N LEU A 62 -7.78 -8.19 13.57
CA LEU A 62 -6.89 -9.11 12.84
C LEU A 62 -5.50 -9.17 13.46
N ARG A 63 -4.91 -8.02 13.86
CA ARG A 63 -3.58 -8.01 14.49
C ARG A 63 -3.54 -8.80 15.79
N ASP A 64 -4.65 -8.82 16.58
CA ASP A 64 -4.70 -9.56 17.83
C ASP A 64 -4.85 -11.07 17.57
N ALA A 65 -5.61 -11.45 16.54
CA ALA A 65 -5.69 -12.84 16.07
C ALA A 65 -4.34 -13.34 15.54
N VAL A 66 -3.63 -12.55 14.74
CA VAL A 66 -2.28 -12.87 14.25
C VAL A 66 -1.29 -12.98 15.41
N ARG A 67 -1.35 -12.07 16.38
CA ARG A 67 -0.50 -12.11 17.58
C ARG A 67 -0.72 -13.37 18.42
N ALA A 68 -1.97 -13.81 18.57
CA ALA A 68 -2.32 -14.99 19.35
C ALA A 68 -1.85 -16.30 18.70
N GLU A 69 -1.89 -16.39 17.37
CA GLU A 69 -1.61 -17.61 16.62
C GLU A 69 -0.73 -17.32 15.37
N PRO A 70 0.49 -16.78 15.55
CA PRO A 70 1.31 -16.30 14.44
C PRO A 70 1.67 -17.41 13.43
N ARG A 71 1.94 -18.62 13.89
CA ARG A 71 2.24 -19.75 12.99
C ARG A 71 1.07 -20.13 12.08
N ASP A 72 -0.14 -20.06 12.61
CA ASP A 72 -1.33 -20.37 11.83
C ASP A 72 -1.63 -19.28 10.80
N TRP A 73 -1.47 -18.03 11.18
CA TRP A 73 -1.71 -16.90 10.30
C TRP A 73 -0.59 -16.71 9.28
N LEU A 74 0.67 -16.73 9.73
CA LEU A 74 1.81 -16.28 8.94
C LEU A 74 2.71 -17.42 8.43
N GLY A 75 2.55 -18.64 8.96
CA GLY A 75 3.46 -19.75 8.72
C GLY A 75 4.79 -19.62 9.48
N ARG A 76 4.93 -18.62 10.35
CA ARG A 76 6.12 -18.29 11.12
C ARG A 76 5.78 -17.59 12.44
N ASP A 77 6.73 -17.45 13.34
CA ASP A 77 6.56 -16.83 14.66
C ASP A 77 7.73 -15.92 15.08
N ASP A 78 8.60 -15.55 14.14
CA ASP A 78 9.84 -14.79 14.37
C ASP A 78 9.74 -13.30 13.96
N GLY A 79 8.54 -12.80 13.66
CA GLY A 79 8.28 -11.39 13.35
C GLY A 79 7.81 -10.58 14.58
N GLU A 80 7.55 -9.28 14.35
CA GLU A 80 6.88 -8.44 15.35
C GLU A 80 5.46 -8.96 15.60
N PRO A 81 5.02 -9.02 16.88
CA PRO A 81 3.71 -9.57 17.20
C PRO A 81 2.54 -8.85 16.53
N GLY A 82 1.82 -9.56 15.68
CA GLY A 82 0.67 -9.03 14.94
C GLY A 82 1.01 -8.35 13.62
N ASP A 83 2.29 -8.38 13.21
CA ASP A 83 2.74 -7.85 11.91
C ASP A 83 2.50 -8.85 10.78
N THR A 84 1.85 -8.41 9.72
CA THR A 84 1.58 -9.21 8.51
C THR A 84 2.52 -8.87 7.35
N GLY A 85 3.44 -7.94 7.52
CA GLY A 85 4.46 -7.57 6.54
C GLY A 85 3.94 -6.82 5.31
N VAL A 86 2.65 -6.52 5.22
CA VAL A 86 2.04 -5.77 4.13
C VAL A 86 0.79 -5.02 4.60
N LEU A 87 0.59 -3.80 4.12
CA LEU A 87 -0.67 -3.07 4.19
C LEU A 87 -1.25 -2.99 2.79
N VAL A 88 -2.53 -3.36 2.66
CA VAL A 88 -3.26 -3.29 1.38
C VAL A 88 -4.39 -2.29 1.53
N LYS A 89 -4.55 -1.43 0.53
CA LYS A 89 -5.62 -0.44 0.50
C LYS A 89 -6.35 -0.49 -0.84
N LEU A 90 -7.64 -0.19 -0.83
CA LEU A 90 -8.36 0.35 -1.97
C LEU A 90 -8.35 1.86 -1.82
N LEU A 91 -7.87 2.59 -2.82
CA LEU A 91 -7.76 4.04 -2.82
C LEU A 91 -8.53 4.64 -3.99
N ASP A 92 -9.44 5.56 -3.69
CA ASP A 92 -10.22 6.33 -4.64
C ASP A 92 -9.80 7.80 -4.61
N ALA A 93 -9.01 8.22 -5.58
CA ALA A 93 -8.50 9.57 -5.69
C ALA A 93 -9.57 10.51 -6.27
N GLY A 94 -10.49 11.02 -5.44
CA GLY A 94 -11.49 12.02 -5.86
C GLY A 94 -10.88 13.39 -6.17
N GLN A 95 -9.68 13.65 -5.73
CA GLN A 95 -8.85 14.80 -6.07
C GLN A 95 -7.43 14.31 -6.38
N ARG A 96 -6.58 15.15 -7.02
CA ARG A 96 -5.15 14.87 -7.05
C ARG A 96 -4.60 14.90 -5.61
N LEU A 97 -3.90 13.84 -5.22
CA LEU A 97 -3.19 13.83 -3.95
C LEU A 97 -2.04 14.85 -3.99
N PRO A 98 -1.75 15.56 -2.89
CA PRO A 98 -0.57 16.41 -2.78
C PRO A 98 0.71 15.69 -3.17
N VAL A 99 1.71 16.41 -3.68
CA VAL A 99 3.05 15.85 -3.83
C VAL A 99 3.58 15.49 -2.44
N HIS A 100 3.97 14.24 -2.26
CA HIS A 100 4.44 13.70 -1.00
C HIS A 100 5.54 12.66 -1.23
N VAL A 101 6.12 12.20 -0.14
CA VAL A 101 7.20 11.22 -0.15
C VAL A 101 7.09 10.32 1.07
N HIS A 102 7.56 9.09 0.92
CA HIS A 102 7.59 8.11 2.00
C HIS A 102 9.02 7.79 2.43
N PRO A 103 9.26 7.46 3.71
CA PRO A 103 10.59 7.12 4.19
C PRO A 103 11.07 5.79 3.59
N THR A 104 12.38 5.70 3.36
CA THR A 104 13.07 4.41 3.19
C THR A 104 13.15 3.70 4.54
N ARG A 105 13.43 2.38 4.56
CA ARG A 105 13.67 1.62 5.81
C ARG A 105 14.80 2.24 6.64
N ALA A 106 15.89 2.66 5.97
CA ALA A 106 17.03 3.29 6.64
C ALA A 106 16.65 4.61 7.31
N TYR A 107 15.89 5.46 6.60
CA TYR A 107 15.40 6.73 7.15
C TYR A 107 14.43 6.49 8.31
N ALA A 108 13.45 5.61 8.15
CA ALA A 108 12.46 5.31 9.18
C ALA A 108 13.11 4.75 10.46
N SER A 109 14.08 3.85 10.30
CA SER A 109 14.84 3.31 11.44
C SER A 109 15.61 4.40 12.18
N ARG A 110 16.21 5.35 11.45
CA ARG A 110 17.05 6.41 12.03
C ARG A 110 16.23 7.53 12.69
N HIS A 111 15.13 7.96 12.08
CA HIS A 111 14.41 9.18 12.46
C HIS A 111 13.05 8.92 13.08
N LEU A 112 12.42 7.76 12.82
CA LEU A 112 11.06 7.44 13.24
C LEU A 112 11.00 6.23 14.19
N GLY A 113 12.13 5.58 14.47
CA GLY A 113 12.16 4.39 15.32
C GLY A 113 11.39 3.19 14.76
N CYS A 114 11.18 3.14 13.43
CA CYS A 114 10.41 2.13 12.74
C CYS A 114 11.31 1.27 11.84
N ALA A 115 11.14 -0.05 11.87
CA ALA A 115 11.90 -0.96 11.02
C ALA A 115 11.45 -0.93 9.55
N TYR A 116 10.23 -0.47 9.30
CA TYR A 116 9.65 -0.33 7.99
C TYR A 116 9.79 1.10 7.47
N GLY A 117 10.08 1.23 6.20
CA GLY A 117 9.80 2.41 5.41
C GLY A 117 8.34 2.43 4.93
N LYS A 118 8.11 3.04 3.80
CA LYS A 118 6.85 2.94 3.08
C LYS A 118 7.09 2.92 1.57
N THR A 119 7.87 1.92 1.10
CA THR A 119 7.80 1.55 -0.31
C THR A 119 6.41 1.07 -0.61
N GLU A 120 5.81 1.54 -1.69
CA GLU A 120 4.45 1.19 -2.10
C GLU A 120 4.36 0.89 -3.58
N ALA A 121 3.29 0.26 -3.99
CA ALA A 121 2.95 0.07 -5.39
C ALA A 121 1.45 0.08 -5.59
N TRP A 122 1.05 0.47 -6.78
CA TRP A 122 -0.34 0.62 -7.18
C TRP A 122 -0.68 -0.34 -8.31
N TYR A 123 -1.88 -0.91 -8.26
CA TYR A 123 -2.50 -1.61 -9.39
C TYR A 123 -3.79 -0.90 -9.74
N VAL A 124 -3.86 -0.33 -10.93
CA VAL A 124 -4.98 0.52 -11.36
C VAL A 124 -6.19 -0.34 -11.72
N LEU A 125 -7.32 -0.09 -11.04
CA LEU A 125 -8.61 -0.74 -11.28
C LEU A 125 -9.47 0.05 -12.27
N GLN A 126 -9.52 1.38 -12.07
CA GLN A 126 -10.26 2.32 -12.91
C GLN A 126 -9.45 3.60 -13.05
N ALA A 127 -9.55 4.24 -14.19
CA ALA A 127 -8.93 5.53 -14.47
C ALA A 127 -9.83 6.32 -15.44
N GLU A 128 -10.03 7.59 -15.13
CA GLU A 128 -10.68 8.53 -16.05
C GLU A 128 -9.79 8.83 -17.27
N GLU A 129 -10.37 9.45 -18.28
CA GLU A 129 -9.60 9.92 -19.45
C GLU A 129 -8.50 10.88 -18.99
N ASP A 130 -7.30 10.74 -19.55
CA ASP A 130 -6.10 11.52 -19.18
C ASP A 130 -5.59 11.36 -17.74
N ALA A 131 -6.11 10.40 -16.98
CA ALA A 131 -5.59 10.10 -15.63
C ALA A 131 -4.09 9.77 -15.67
N ALA A 132 -3.38 10.27 -14.70
CA ALA A 132 -1.94 10.07 -14.58
C ALA A 132 -1.48 10.09 -13.12
N VAL A 133 -0.32 9.51 -12.90
CA VAL A 133 0.44 9.64 -11.66
C VAL A 133 1.75 10.36 -11.94
N TRP A 134 2.36 10.93 -10.90
CA TRP A 134 3.68 11.56 -11.00
C TRP A 134 4.64 10.80 -10.08
N VAL A 135 5.82 10.41 -10.59
CA VAL A 135 6.80 9.61 -9.84
C VAL A 135 8.21 10.07 -10.16
N GLY A 136 8.94 10.50 -9.14
CA GLY A 136 10.35 10.89 -9.22
C GLY A 136 10.64 12.13 -10.06
N TRP A 137 11.81 12.71 -9.85
CA TRP A 137 12.27 13.88 -10.58
C TRP A 137 12.78 13.55 -11.99
N ARG A 138 12.53 14.42 -12.95
CA ARG A 138 13.06 14.34 -14.33
C ARG A 138 14.47 14.91 -14.47
N GLU A 139 14.90 15.71 -13.52
CA GLU A 139 16.22 16.32 -13.39
C GLU A 139 16.60 16.36 -11.91
N ASP A 140 17.88 16.56 -11.60
CA ASP A 140 18.31 16.68 -10.21
C ASP A 140 17.67 17.91 -9.55
N VAL A 141 17.11 17.69 -8.37
CA VAL A 141 16.51 18.74 -7.52
C VAL A 141 17.26 18.75 -6.20
N ASP A 142 18.20 19.66 -6.05
CA ASP A 142 18.97 19.79 -4.82
C ASP A 142 18.10 20.24 -3.62
N HIS A 143 18.66 20.11 -2.42
CA HIS A 143 17.93 20.43 -1.20
C HIS A 143 17.50 21.90 -1.08
N ASP A 144 18.29 22.83 -1.62
CA ASP A 144 17.95 24.27 -1.58
C ASP A 144 16.77 24.56 -2.49
N ARG A 145 16.76 23.99 -3.69
CA ARG A 145 15.63 24.09 -4.63
C ARG A 145 14.39 23.40 -4.08
N LEU A 146 14.52 22.18 -3.54
CA LEU A 146 13.42 21.48 -2.88
C LEU A 146 12.83 22.32 -1.74
N SER A 147 13.68 22.84 -0.87
CA SER A 147 13.26 23.68 0.25
C SER A 147 12.50 24.93 -0.22
N ALA A 148 12.97 25.60 -1.28
CA ALA A 148 12.32 26.76 -1.87
C ALA A 148 10.93 26.39 -2.46
N LEU A 149 10.81 25.30 -3.18
CA LEU A 149 9.54 24.79 -3.73
C LEU A 149 8.51 24.50 -2.62
N VAL A 150 8.95 23.82 -1.56
CA VAL A 150 8.09 23.50 -0.39
C VAL A 150 7.69 24.76 0.36
N GLU A 151 8.58 25.73 0.51
CA GLU A 151 8.26 27.01 1.16
C GLU A 151 7.27 27.85 0.34
N ALA A 152 7.48 27.91 -0.97
CA ALA A 152 6.58 28.62 -1.90
C ALA A 152 5.24 27.88 -2.10
N GLN A 153 5.12 26.61 -1.72
CA GLN A 153 3.98 25.73 -2.01
C GLN A 153 3.66 25.67 -3.50
N ASP A 154 4.70 25.67 -4.35
CA ASP A 154 4.57 25.70 -5.80
C ASP A 154 4.36 24.28 -6.37
N ALA A 155 3.13 23.80 -6.22
CA ALA A 155 2.73 22.48 -6.68
C ALA A 155 2.90 22.29 -8.20
N GLU A 156 2.66 23.35 -8.99
CA GLU A 156 2.79 23.28 -10.45
C GLU A 156 4.26 23.09 -10.85
N ALA A 157 5.18 23.82 -10.24
CA ALA A 157 6.61 23.64 -10.47
C ALA A 157 7.08 22.24 -10.01
N MET A 158 6.63 21.75 -8.84
CA MET A 158 6.96 20.39 -8.39
C MET A 158 6.52 19.35 -9.42
N LEU A 159 5.25 19.39 -9.85
CA LEU A 159 4.71 18.45 -10.83
C LEU A 159 5.40 18.55 -12.20
N ALA A 160 5.78 19.76 -12.64
CA ALA A 160 6.50 19.96 -13.89
C ALA A 160 7.92 19.34 -13.87
N LEU A 161 8.52 19.23 -12.69
CA LEU A 161 9.82 18.58 -12.48
C LEU A 161 9.71 17.05 -12.38
N MET A 162 8.53 16.49 -12.25
CA MET A 162 8.33 15.05 -12.08
C MET A 162 7.97 14.35 -13.39
N HIS A 163 8.18 13.04 -13.44
CA HIS A 163 7.68 12.21 -14.54
C HIS A 163 6.16 12.04 -14.42
N ARG A 164 5.42 12.55 -15.40
CA ARG A 164 3.99 12.28 -15.54
C ARG A 164 3.79 10.97 -16.30
N ILE A 165 3.18 9.98 -15.66
CA ILE A 165 2.93 8.64 -16.19
C ILE A 165 1.42 8.52 -16.44
N PRO A 166 0.93 8.52 -17.67
CA PRO A 166 -0.46 8.16 -17.97
C PRO A 166 -0.74 6.75 -17.49
N VAL A 167 -1.88 6.53 -16.84
CA VAL A 167 -2.26 5.22 -16.32
C VAL A 167 -3.63 4.77 -16.81
N ARG A 168 -3.80 3.45 -16.89
CA ARG A 168 -5.04 2.78 -17.29
C ARG A 168 -5.25 1.51 -16.48
N PRO A 169 -6.47 0.94 -16.47
CA PRO A 169 -6.71 -0.33 -15.80
C PRO A 169 -5.72 -1.42 -16.21
N GLY A 170 -5.16 -2.13 -15.23
CA GLY A 170 -4.14 -3.16 -15.44
C GLY A 170 -2.69 -2.68 -15.32
N ASP A 171 -2.46 -1.38 -15.15
CA ASP A 171 -1.11 -0.86 -14.90
C ASP A 171 -0.72 -1.07 -13.43
N GLY A 172 0.49 -1.60 -13.23
CA GLY A 172 1.20 -1.66 -11.97
C GLY A 172 2.28 -0.58 -11.93
N VAL A 173 2.38 0.16 -10.84
CA VAL A 173 3.40 1.22 -10.65
C VAL A 173 4.05 1.04 -9.29
N LEU A 174 5.38 0.91 -9.28
CA LEU A 174 6.19 0.86 -8.05
C LEU A 174 6.67 2.25 -7.68
N VAL A 175 6.56 2.59 -6.40
CA VAL A 175 7.07 3.85 -5.81
C VAL A 175 8.03 3.51 -4.66
N PRO A 176 9.33 3.50 -4.90
CA PRO A 176 10.32 3.27 -3.85
C PRO A 176 10.28 4.37 -2.77
N GLY A 177 10.55 3.99 -1.51
CA GLY A 177 10.75 4.98 -0.44
C GLY A 177 11.82 6.01 -0.83
N GLY A 178 11.62 7.28 -0.48
CA GLY A 178 12.43 8.42 -0.89
C GLY A 178 11.97 9.08 -2.19
N THR A 179 11.16 8.41 -3.01
CA THR A 179 10.72 8.93 -4.30
C THR A 179 9.52 9.87 -4.13
N PRO A 180 9.62 11.16 -4.48
CA PRO A 180 8.47 12.06 -4.48
C PRO A 180 7.44 11.63 -5.52
N HIS A 181 6.15 11.70 -5.16
CA HIS A 181 5.08 11.24 -6.04
C HIS A 181 3.74 11.92 -5.76
N ALA A 182 2.82 11.76 -6.70
CA ALA A 182 1.43 12.17 -6.56
C ALA A 182 0.51 11.28 -7.42
N ILE A 183 -0.71 11.04 -6.93
CA ILE A 183 -1.76 10.32 -7.67
C ILE A 183 -2.75 11.34 -8.22
N GLY A 184 -3.05 11.28 -9.51
CA GLY A 184 -4.06 12.14 -10.16
C GLY A 184 -5.49 11.83 -9.71
N ALA A 185 -6.38 12.78 -9.89
CA ALA A 185 -7.81 12.56 -9.65
C ALA A 185 -8.39 11.53 -10.62
N GLY A 186 -9.51 10.91 -10.23
CA GLY A 186 -10.26 9.99 -11.09
C GLY A 186 -9.62 8.59 -11.21
N ILE A 187 -8.79 8.19 -10.27
CA ILE A 187 -8.13 6.88 -10.24
C ILE A 187 -8.65 6.08 -9.04
N LEU A 188 -9.15 4.86 -9.30
CA LEU A 188 -9.37 3.83 -8.29
C LEU A 188 -8.27 2.79 -8.45
N LEU A 189 -7.57 2.47 -7.37
CA LEU A 189 -6.47 1.52 -7.39
C LEU A 189 -6.43 0.63 -6.14
N VAL A 190 -5.72 -0.49 -6.24
CA VAL A 190 -5.23 -1.25 -5.08
C VAL A 190 -3.80 -0.82 -4.81
N GLU A 191 -3.52 -0.41 -3.59
CA GLU A 191 -2.18 -0.11 -3.11
C GLU A 191 -1.69 -1.25 -2.22
N ALA A 192 -0.49 -1.76 -2.47
CA ALA A 192 0.25 -2.57 -1.52
C ALA A 192 1.48 -1.79 -1.06
N GLN A 193 1.74 -1.79 0.25
CA GLN A 193 2.83 -1.02 0.84
C GLN A 193 3.44 -1.75 2.03
N GLU A 194 4.63 -1.32 2.43
CA GLU A 194 5.16 -1.67 3.75
C GLU A 194 4.18 -1.22 4.84
N PRO A 195 4.00 -2.00 5.92
CA PRO A 195 2.91 -1.80 6.88
C PRO A 195 3.14 -0.60 7.81
N THR A 196 3.12 0.61 7.25
CA THR A 196 3.19 1.89 7.96
C THR A 196 2.28 2.94 7.31
N ASP A 197 1.93 3.98 8.08
CA ASP A 197 1.19 5.15 7.57
C ASP A 197 2.06 6.41 7.71
N GLN A 198 3.26 6.37 7.12
CA GLN A 198 4.26 7.44 7.22
C GLN A 198 4.35 8.20 5.89
N SER A 199 3.74 9.38 5.83
CA SER A 199 3.76 10.25 4.65
C SER A 199 4.29 11.62 5.03
N ILE A 200 5.25 12.15 4.26
CA ILE A 200 5.76 13.52 4.38
C ILE A 200 5.23 14.31 3.21
N LEU A 201 4.43 15.34 3.48
CA LEU A 201 3.79 16.15 2.46
C LEU A 201 4.71 17.29 2.02
N LEU A 202 4.97 17.40 0.73
CA LEU A 202 5.75 18.48 0.14
C LEU A 202 4.86 19.68 -0.23
N GLU A 203 3.58 19.44 -0.47
CA GLU A 203 2.58 20.49 -0.69
C GLU A 203 1.36 20.32 0.23
N ARG A 204 0.58 21.39 0.44
CA ARG A 204 -0.61 21.42 1.30
C ARG A 204 -1.92 21.67 0.54
N THR A 205 -1.88 21.62 -0.78
CA THR A 205 -3.04 21.92 -1.61
C THR A 205 -4.17 20.93 -1.34
N ASN A 206 -5.35 21.47 -0.99
CA ASN A 206 -6.57 20.68 -0.73
C ASN A 206 -6.42 19.58 0.34
N THR A 207 -5.50 19.74 1.30
CA THR A 207 -5.34 18.82 2.43
C THR A 207 -5.90 19.40 3.73
N THR A 208 -6.32 18.51 4.64
CA THR A 208 -6.65 18.85 6.03
C THR A 208 -5.63 18.30 7.02
N ALA A 209 -4.46 17.85 6.52
CA ALA A 209 -3.40 17.37 7.39
C ALA A 209 -2.95 18.46 8.37
N SER A 210 -2.77 18.09 9.63
CA SER A 210 -2.22 18.97 10.66
C SER A 210 -0.72 19.21 10.44
N ASP A 211 -0.17 20.24 11.07
CA ASP A 211 1.28 20.54 10.98
C ASP A 211 2.13 19.33 11.44
N ASP A 212 1.69 18.60 12.46
CA ASP A 212 2.36 17.36 12.92
C ASP A 212 2.29 16.23 11.89
N GLU A 213 1.15 16.06 11.19
CA GLU A 213 1.00 15.05 10.15
C GLU A 213 1.86 15.34 8.93
N ILE A 214 2.03 16.60 8.56
CA ILE A 214 2.77 17.01 7.34
C ILE A 214 4.21 16.49 7.35
N PHE A 215 4.90 16.56 8.49
CA PHE A 215 6.29 16.16 8.64
C PHE A 215 6.50 15.04 9.68
N LEU A 216 5.44 14.33 10.06
CA LEU A 216 5.51 13.24 11.05
C LEU A 216 6.12 13.69 12.39
N GLY A 217 5.87 14.93 12.81
CA GLY A 217 6.45 15.53 14.03
C GLY A 217 7.95 15.85 13.95
N LEU A 218 8.57 15.70 12.78
CA LEU A 218 9.99 15.99 12.56
C LEU A 218 10.22 17.49 12.27
N ALA A 219 11.42 17.99 12.59
CA ALA A 219 11.86 19.27 12.09
C ALA A 219 11.90 19.27 10.55
N ARG A 220 11.51 20.39 9.92
CA ARG A 220 11.35 20.49 8.45
C ARG A 220 12.57 19.99 7.67
N ASP A 221 13.77 20.40 8.04
CA ASP A 221 14.98 20.01 7.30
C ASP A 221 15.25 18.51 7.41
N VAL A 222 14.96 17.93 8.58
CA VAL A 222 15.03 16.48 8.78
C VAL A 222 13.99 15.80 7.91
N ALA A 223 12.74 16.26 7.91
CA ALA A 223 11.68 15.70 7.08
C ALA A 223 12.05 15.74 5.58
N LEU A 224 12.50 16.88 5.08
CA LEU A 224 12.86 17.04 3.67
C LEU A 224 14.09 16.21 3.26
N SER A 225 14.96 15.82 4.20
CA SER A 225 16.11 14.95 3.90
C SER A 225 15.73 13.52 3.49
N VAL A 226 14.46 13.14 3.58
CA VAL A 226 13.95 11.85 3.08
C VAL A 226 13.88 11.81 1.55
N VAL A 227 13.76 12.97 0.89
CA VAL A 227 13.53 13.08 -0.54
C VAL A 227 14.78 12.68 -1.32
N GLU A 228 14.66 11.72 -2.23
CA GLU A 228 15.70 11.45 -3.23
C GLU A 228 15.81 12.65 -4.16
N THR A 229 17.01 13.22 -4.27
CA THR A 229 17.27 14.46 -5.02
C THR A 229 17.76 14.22 -6.44
N ALA A 230 18.24 13.01 -6.72
CA ALA A 230 18.70 12.64 -8.04
C ALA A 230 17.54 12.41 -9.02
N ALA A 231 17.77 12.72 -10.28
CA ALA A 231 16.84 12.40 -11.36
C ALA A 231 16.58 10.90 -11.46
N LEU A 232 15.33 10.52 -11.64
CA LEU A 232 14.94 9.17 -11.98
C LEU A 232 15.19 8.94 -13.48
N SER A 233 16.26 8.23 -13.80
CA SER A 233 16.73 8.08 -15.19
C SER A 233 15.81 7.20 -16.06
N ASP A 234 15.16 6.19 -15.46
CA ASP A 234 14.29 5.24 -16.17
C ASP A 234 13.01 4.96 -15.36
N VAL A 235 11.97 5.74 -15.63
CA VAL A 235 10.65 5.56 -15.03
C VAL A 235 9.94 4.29 -15.56
N SER A 236 10.33 3.77 -16.72
CA SER A 236 9.70 2.57 -17.28
C SER A 236 10.03 1.31 -16.48
N ALA A 237 11.16 1.29 -15.78
CA ALA A 237 11.52 0.22 -14.87
C ALA A 237 10.58 0.12 -13.65
N LEU A 238 9.85 1.21 -13.33
CA LEU A 238 8.88 1.23 -12.22
C LEU A 238 7.46 0.87 -12.67
N THR A 239 7.24 0.56 -13.94
CA THR A 239 5.88 0.33 -14.46
C THR A 239 5.76 -1.04 -15.13
N ARG A 240 4.59 -1.67 -14.99
CA ARG A 240 4.25 -2.92 -15.67
C ARG A 240 2.78 -2.92 -16.07
N HIS A 241 2.48 -3.25 -17.31
CA HIS A 241 1.10 -3.43 -17.76
C HIS A 241 0.73 -4.91 -17.79
N THR A 242 -0.41 -5.25 -17.19
CA THR A 242 -0.96 -6.61 -17.22
C THR A 242 -2.29 -6.62 -17.97
N ALA A 243 -2.32 -7.31 -19.08
CA ALA A 243 -3.52 -7.39 -19.91
C ALA A 243 -4.68 -8.11 -19.20
N ALA A 244 -5.90 -7.66 -19.43
CA ALA A 244 -7.09 -8.18 -18.74
C ALA A 244 -7.36 -9.69 -18.93
N HIS A 245 -6.86 -10.27 -20.03
CA HIS A 245 -7.08 -11.68 -20.37
C HIS A 245 -5.98 -12.64 -19.90
N VAL A 246 -4.99 -12.15 -19.16
CA VAL A 246 -3.92 -13.00 -18.62
C VAL A 246 -4.52 -14.04 -17.67
N ALA A 247 -4.09 -15.30 -17.81
CA ALA A 247 -4.54 -16.43 -17.01
C ALA A 247 -3.40 -16.95 -16.12
N GLY A 248 -3.77 -17.58 -15.00
CA GLY A 248 -2.84 -18.17 -14.06
C GLY A 248 -2.58 -17.29 -12.85
N LEU A 249 -1.39 -17.39 -12.28
CA LEU A 249 -0.87 -16.54 -11.21
C LEU A 249 0.26 -15.69 -11.80
N VAL A 250 0.05 -14.38 -11.92
CA VAL A 250 0.95 -13.48 -12.65
C VAL A 250 1.28 -12.27 -11.82
N GLU A 251 2.57 -12.01 -11.60
CA GLU A 251 3.07 -10.78 -10.97
C GLU A 251 2.66 -9.56 -11.80
N VAL A 252 2.07 -8.57 -11.13
CA VAL A 252 1.61 -7.33 -11.77
C VAL A 252 2.51 -6.13 -11.51
N LEU A 253 3.56 -6.32 -10.71
CA LEU A 253 4.54 -5.28 -10.38
C LEU A 253 5.90 -5.59 -11.01
N PRO A 254 6.81 -4.59 -11.12
CA PRO A 254 8.22 -4.81 -11.40
C PRO A 254 8.89 -5.70 -10.34
N GLU A 255 9.97 -6.40 -10.73
CA GLU A 255 10.69 -7.33 -9.85
C GLU A 255 11.26 -6.64 -8.60
N GLU A 256 11.58 -5.37 -8.70
CA GLU A 256 12.10 -4.53 -7.63
C GLU A 256 11.13 -4.38 -6.44
N ALA A 257 9.85 -4.67 -6.62
CA ALA A 257 8.86 -4.71 -5.54
C ALA A 257 9.02 -5.94 -4.62
N ALA A 258 9.54 -7.05 -5.14
CA ALA A 258 9.55 -8.35 -4.47
C ALA A 258 10.20 -8.35 -3.06
N PRO A 259 11.24 -7.56 -2.75
CA PRO A 259 11.76 -7.47 -1.40
C PRO A 259 10.77 -6.91 -0.37
N PHE A 260 9.84 -6.07 -0.77
CA PHE A 260 8.92 -5.33 0.10
C PHE A 260 7.56 -6.02 0.21
N PHE A 261 6.97 -6.38 -0.94
CA PHE A 261 5.69 -7.08 -1.08
C PHE A 261 5.58 -7.69 -2.48
N ARG A 262 4.61 -8.57 -2.66
CA ARG A 262 4.23 -9.11 -3.97
C ARG A 262 2.76 -8.83 -4.22
N MET A 263 2.42 -8.60 -5.49
CA MET A 263 1.06 -8.40 -5.95
C MET A 263 0.83 -9.22 -7.22
N GLU A 264 -0.06 -10.19 -7.14
CA GLU A 264 -0.25 -11.22 -8.15
C GLU A 264 -1.71 -11.26 -8.61
N LEU A 265 -1.94 -11.20 -9.92
CA LEU A 265 -3.24 -11.46 -10.50
C LEU A 265 -3.46 -12.97 -10.58
N LEU A 266 -4.56 -13.45 -9.97
CA LEU A 266 -4.94 -14.85 -9.93
C LEU A 266 -6.23 -15.09 -10.73
N THR A 267 -6.20 -16.12 -11.58
CA THR A 267 -7.39 -16.71 -12.21
C THR A 267 -7.47 -18.21 -11.89
N SER A 268 -8.59 -18.85 -12.19
CA SER A 268 -8.76 -20.28 -11.95
C SER A 268 -7.72 -21.14 -12.71
N GLY A 269 -7.50 -22.36 -12.22
CA GLY A 269 -6.66 -23.37 -12.88
C GLY A 269 -5.23 -23.48 -12.38
N VAL A 270 -4.85 -22.72 -11.31
CA VAL A 270 -3.54 -22.82 -10.66
C VAL A 270 -3.70 -22.88 -9.16
N ASP A 271 -2.80 -23.60 -8.51
CA ASP A 271 -2.67 -23.59 -7.06
C ASP A 271 -1.76 -22.43 -6.61
N VAL A 272 -2.20 -21.78 -5.55
CA VAL A 272 -1.45 -20.71 -4.86
C VAL A 272 -0.76 -21.34 -3.66
N PRO A 273 0.56 -21.24 -3.52
CA PRO A 273 1.29 -21.81 -2.40
C PRO A 273 0.83 -21.23 -1.05
N ALA A 274 0.88 -22.08 0.00
CA ALA A 274 0.59 -21.67 1.37
C ALA A 274 1.38 -20.41 1.80
N GLY A 275 0.76 -19.60 2.62
CA GLY A 275 1.31 -18.34 3.14
C GLY A 275 0.21 -17.34 3.43
N PHE A 276 0.52 -16.33 4.24
CA PHE A 276 -0.40 -15.23 4.48
C PHE A 276 -0.65 -14.44 3.19
N ALA A 277 -1.90 -14.11 2.94
CA ALA A 277 -2.27 -13.22 1.86
C ALA A 277 -3.48 -12.36 2.22
N VAL A 278 -3.51 -11.15 1.67
CA VAL A 278 -4.68 -10.29 1.54
C VAL A 278 -5.12 -10.35 0.09
N ALA A 279 -6.39 -10.58 -0.18
CA ALA A 279 -6.86 -10.64 -1.56
C ALA A 279 -8.08 -9.75 -1.79
N VAL A 280 -8.15 -9.23 -3.01
CA VAL A 280 -9.22 -8.39 -3.53
C VAL A 280 -9.83 -9.09 -4.72
N VAL A 281 -11.14 -9.40 -4.67
CA VAL A 281 -11.86 -10.03 -5.79
C VAL A 281 -12.20 -8.96 -6.81
N LEU A 282 -11.44 -8.91 -7.91
CA LEU A 282 -11.55 -7.86 -8.93
C LEU A 282 -12.84 -7.95 -9.75
N SER A 283 -13.27 -9.16 -10.06
CA SER A 283 -14.46 -9.42 -10.87
C SER A 283 -14.87 -10.89 -10.83
N GLY A 284 -16.04 -11.21 -11.38
CA GLY A 284 -16.54 -12.57 -11.50
C GLY A 284 -17.05 -13.17 -10.20
N ALA A 285 -17.33 -14.47 -10.23
CA ALA A 285 -17.78 -15.24 -9.08
C ALA A 285 -17.12 -16.63 -9.08
N GLY A 286 -17.07 -17.26 -7.92
CA GLY A 286 -16.48 -18.59 -7.78
C GLY A 286 -16.33 -18.98 -6.34
N ALA A 287 -15.37 -19.87 -6.07
CA ALA A 287 -15.06 -20.27 -4.71
C ALA A 287 -13.55 -20.47 -4.54
N LEU A 288 -13.01 -20.01 -3.40
CA LEU A 288 -11.67 -20.33 -2.95
C LEU A 288 -11.73 -21.63 -2.15
N THR A 289 -10.90 -22.60 -2.52
CA THR A 289 -10.79 -23.91 -1.84
C THR A 289 -9.36 -24.07 -1.34
N GLY A 290 -9.20 -24.27 -0.03
CA GLY A 290 -7.92 -24.59 0.59
C GLY A 290 -7.66 -26.08 0.66
N ALA A 291 -6.44 -26.49 1.04
CA ALA A 291 -5.98 -27.88 1.13
C ALA A 291 -6.85 -28.80 2.00
N ARG A 292 -7.62 -28.25 2.94
CA ARG A 292 -8.54 -29.02 3.81
C ARG A 292 -9.94 -29.21 3.21
N GLY A 293 -10.14 -28.87 1.93
CA GLY A 293 -11.40 -29.05 1.20
C GLY A 293 -12.54 -28.12 1.61
N ARG A 294 -12.30 -27.13 2.45
CA ARG A 294 -13.29 -26.10 2.79
C ARG A 294 -13.28 -25.02 1.72
N SER A 295 -14.47 -24.58 1.35
CA SER A 295 -14.68 -23.62 0.30
C SER A 295 -15.26 -22.32 0.85
N LEU A 296 -14.84 -21.19 0.29
CA LEU A 296 -15.35 -19.85 0.56
C LEU A 296 -15.87 -19.25 -0.75
N ASP A 297 -17.16 -18.95 -0.81
CA ASP A 297 -17.75 -18.31 -1.98
C ASP A 297 -17.21 -16.91 -2.17
N LEU A 298 -16.94 -16.54 -3.43
CA LEU A 298 -16.35 -15.27 -3.84
C LEU A 298 -17.24 -14.57 -4.87
N ALA A 299 -17.32 -13.26 -4.73
CA ALA A 299 -17.95 -12.36 -5.69
C ALA A 299 -17.12 -11.10 -5.88
N GLY A 300 -17.19 -10.50 -7.08
CA GLY A 300 -16.51 -9.24 -7.38
C GLY A 300 -16.80 -8.16 -6.34
N GLY A 301 -15.79 -7.36 -6.02
CA GLY A 301 -15.87 -6.33 -4.98
C GLY A 301 -15.61 -6.82 -3.56
N GLN A 302 -15.46 -8.11 -3.30
CA GLN A 302 -15.15 -8.63 -1.97
C GLN A 302 -13.65 -8.56 -1.65
N THR A 303 -13.34 -8.50 -0.37
CA THR A 303 -11.97 -8.56 0.16
C THR A 303 -11.86 -9.66 1.21
N LEU A 304 -10.69 -10.30 1.30
CA LEU A 304 -10.48 -11.44 2.21
C LEU A 304 -9.03 -11.54 2.68
N VAL A 305 -8.86 -12.28 3.77
CA VAL A 305 -7.54 -12.75 4.25
C VAL A 305 -7.44 -14.25 4.15
N VAL A 306 -6.25 -14.74 3.79
CA VAL A 306 -5.93 -16.17 3.70
C VAL A 306 -4.81 -16.45 4.71
N PRO A 307 -5.11 -17.21 5.80
CA PRO A 307 -4.09 -17.67 6.74
C PRO A 307 -3.16 -18.72 6.13
N ALA A 308 -1.90 -18.73 6.50
CA ALA A 308 -0.92 -19.72 6.02
C ALA A 308 -1.33 -21.17 6.31
N CYS A 309 -2.00 -21.43 7.43
CA CYS A 309 -2.49 -22.76 7.79
C CYS A 309 -3.66 -23.27 6.91
N SER A 310 -4.17 -22.45 5.98
CA SER A 310 -5.09 -22.92 4.92
C SER A 310 -4.41 -23.93 3.98
N GLY A 311 -3.07 -23.98 3.97
CA GLY A 311 -2.28 -24.77 3.03
C GLY A 311 -2.32 -24.13 1.64
N ASP A 312 -1.94 -24.90 0.64
CA ASP A 312 -2.10 -24.49 -0.77
C ASP A 312 -3.60 -24.33 -1.08
N TRP A 313 -3.92 -23.38 -1.91
CA TRP A 313 -5.30 -23.06 -2.24
C TRP A 313 -5.44 -22.67 -3.71
N HIS A 314 -6.63 -22.79 -4.24
CA HIS A 314 -6.98 -22.39 -5.60
C HIS A 314 -8.36 -21.76 -5.64
N ILE A 315 -8.67 -21.11 -6.75
CA ILE A 315 -10.02 -20.65 -7.04
C ILE A 315 -10.61 -21.44 -8.21
N ASN A 316 -11.92 -21.63 -8.19
CA ASN A 316 -12.70 -22.11 -9.30
C ASN A 316 -13.73 -21.06 -9.73
N GLY A 317 -14.43 -21.29 -10.84
CA GLY A 317 -15.33 -20.32 -11.43
C GLY A 317 -14.59 -19.30 -12.31
N ASP A 318 -15.17 -18.11 -12.48
CA ASP A 318 -14.63 -17.01 -13.29
C ASP A 318 -14.11 -15.83 -12.44
N ALA A 319 -14.01 -16.01 -11.12
CA ALA A 319 -13.44 -15.01 -10.23
C ALA A 319 -12.00 -14.68 -10.61
N ARG A 320 -11.67 -13.39 -10.50
CA ARG A 320 -10.31 -12.85 -10.68
C ARG A 320 -9.90 -12.13 -9.42
N LEU A 321 -8.78 -12.49 -8.85
CA LEU A 321 -8.29 -11.92 -7.60
C LEU A 321 -6.97 -11.18 -7.82
N LEU A 322 -6.80 -10.10 -7.08
CA LEU A 322 -5.49 -9.54 -6.82
C LEU A 322 -5.04 -10.03 -5.45
N VAL A 323 -3.92 -10.75 -5.40
CA VAL A 323 -3.37 -11.37 -4.19
C VAL A 323 -2.14 -10.62 -3.75
N CYS A 324 -2.18 -10.01 -2.57
CA CYS A 324 -1.08 -9.26 -2.00
C CYS A 324 -0.45 -10.06 -0.85
N ARG A 325 0.88 -10.11 -0.84
CA ARG A 325 1.66 -10.90 0.12
C ARG A 325 2.84 -10.09 0.67
N PRO A 326 3.35 -10.42 1.87
CA PRO A 326 4.61 -9.87 2.35
C PRO A 326 5.76 -10.20 1.37
N GLY A 327 6.75 -9.33 1.36
CA GLY A 327 7.91 -9.45 0.48
C GLY A 327 8.90 -10.52 0.93
N THR A 328 9.88 -10.77 0.06
CA THR A 328 10.89 -11.82 0.28
C THR A 328 11.86 -11.49 1.40
N THR A 329 11.99 -10.20 1.80
CA THR A 329 12.82 -9.76 2.92
C THR A 329 12.02 -9.51 4.20
N TRP A 330 10.79 -9.99 4.28
CA TRP A 330 9.97 -9.89 5.48
C TRP A 330 10.28 -11.02 6.48
N PRO A 331 10.35 -10.73 7.81
CA PRO A 331 10.37 -9.42 8.43
C PRO A 331 11.69 -8.68 8.17
N PRO A 332 11.67 -7.33 8.09
CA PRO A 332 12.89 -6.56 7.90
C PRO A 332 13.83 -6.72 9.09
N GLN A 333 15.12 -6.77 8.82
CA GLN A 333 16.13 -6.79 9.88
C GLN A 333 16.12 -5.42 10.60
N ARG A 334 16.01 -5.43 11.93
CA ARG A 334 16.26 -4.23 12.72
C ARG A 334 17.74 -3.88 12.58
N THR A 335 18.05 -2.73 12.03
CA THR A 335 19.40 -2.17 12.14
C THR A 335 19.63 -1.86 13.62
N ALA A 336 20.62 -2.55 14.24
CA ALA A 336 21.00 -2.29 15.62
C ALA A 336 21.33 -0.79 15.75
N ASN A 337 20.60 -0.07 16.61
CA ASN A 337 20.93 1.31 16.96
C ASN A 337 22.34 1.32 17.57
N THR A 338 23.30 1.90 16.89
CA THR A 338 24.70 2.08 17.32
C THR A 338 24.83 3.19 18.40
N THR A 339 23.79 3.44 19.19
CA THR A 339 23.79 4.50 20.22
C THR A 339 23.97 4.00 21.66
N GLU A 340 24.41 2.74 21.85
CA GLU A 340 24.82 2.29 23.19
C GLU A 340 26.31 1.95 23.21
N ARG A 341 27.20 2.92 22.99
CA ARG A 341 28.62 2.88 23.40
C ARG A 341 29.29 4.24 23.35
N GLU A 342 28.80 5.22 24.08
CA GLU A 342 29.62 6.35 24.56
C GLU A 342 29.08 6.80 25.91
N GLY A 343 29.44 6.08 26.96
CA GLY A 343 29.03 6.41 28.32
C GLY A 343 29.58 5.46 29.36
N ALA A 344 30.84 5.03 29.24
CA ALA A 344 31.59 4.41 30.33
C ALA A 344 33.11 4.47 30.03
N ALA A 345 33.72 5.60 30.34
CA ALA A 345 35.12 5.72 30.67
C ALA A 345 35.31 6.96 31.56
#